data_059068053f80442c349f4014d7a395ec
#
_entry.id   059068053f80442c349f4014d7a395ec
#
_cell.length_a   1.000
_cell.length_b   1.000
_cell.length_c   1.000
_cell.angle_alpha   90.00
_cell.angle_beta   90.00
_cell.angle_gamma   90.00
#
_symmetry.space_group_name_H-M   'P 1'
#
loop_
_entity.id
_entity.type
_entity.pdbx_description
1 polymer ?
#
loop_
_entity_poly.entity_id
_entity_poly.type
_entity_poly.pdbx_seq_one_letter_code
_entity_poly.pdbx_strand_id
1 'polypeptide(L)'
;MHKMQFIMKFKSRRKPYLTIGIALGIFSCTGSESYAEIRSSTTNGLNTTINGVVGGVCNSGTCNVTGGAVAGKNRVHRFSSFDTRGAIKNVNFDVGGQRNLVVGVTSPKGTYLNNPISFSSQANLFWVSPGGIRLGSGTDFINVSQLNLSTTNLLRFSSGGVFDVFGNKSLHLSKLVSDPLPGSTGLVNDSDLRAKNGLTMTPRILLEGIEISIDKSLLIDAPNGRVDINNSKILASSQKKDSGIITITGQEVNINGNSSLIASGETSGGLIQVGGSWQNSDKNVRQAVRTTIGSGALLDASATKKGNGGTIVAWSDVKNPFGFTKVE
;
A
#
# COMPACT_ATOMS: atom_id res chain seq x y z
N MET A 1 -41.98 -18.49 -20.92
CA MET A 1 -42.35 -17.04 -21.01
C MET A 1 -43.77 -16.87 -20.54
N HIS A 2 -43.99 -16.43 -19.30
CA HIS A 2 -45.29 -15.98 -18.79
C HIS A 2 -45.08 -14.77 -17.95
N LYS A 3 -45.52 -13.63 -18.47
CA LYS A 3 -45.62 -12.37 -17.73
C LYS A 3 -46.88 -12.44 -16.86
N MET A 4 -46.74 -12.32 -15.57
CA MET A 4 -47.82 -12.20 -14.62
C MET A 4 -48.06 -10.71 -14.33
N GLN A 5 -49.17 -10.16 -14.86
CA GLN A 5 -49.65 -8.84 -14.52
C GLN A 5 -50.63 -8.96 -13.35
N PHE A 6 -50.35 -8.25 -12.27
CA PHE A 6 -51.32 -8.08 -11.19
C PHE A 6 -52.10 -6.78 -11.39
N ILE A 7 -53.41 -6.88 -11.58
CA ILE A 7 -54.33 -5.74 -11.59
C ILE A 7 -55.03 -5.72 -10.26
N MET A 8 -54.79 -4.71 -9.42
CA MET A 8 -55.61 -4.42 -8.22
C MET A 8 -56.73 -3.46 -8.57
N LYS A 9 -57.97 -3.92 -8.43
CA LYS A 9 -59.18 -3.05 -8.48
C LYS A 9 -59.45 -2.53 -7.08
N PHE A 10 -59.39 -1.22 -6.88
CA PHE A 10 -59.87 -0.57 -5.65
C PHE A 10 -61.32 -0.16 -5.79
N LYS A 11 -62.16 -0.63 -4.87
CA LYS A 11 -63.59 -0.27 -4.73
C LYS A 11 -63.72 0.96 -3.85
N SER A 12 -64.23 2.04 -4.42
CA SER A 12 -64.50 3.32 -3.73
C SER A 12 -65.58 3.15 -2.67
N ARG A 13 -65.28 3.53 -1.41
CA ARG A 13 -66.28 3.95 -0.42
C ARG A 13 -65.84 5.29 0.16
N ARG A 14 -66.64 6.32 -0.07
CA ARG A 14 -66.49 7.67 0.50
C ARG A 14 -66.70 7.65 1.99
N LYS A 15 -65.82 8.28 2.79
CA LYS A 15 -66.09 8.96 4.09
C LYS A 15 -64.86 9.88 4.40
N PRO A 16 -64.97 10.79 5.41
CA PRO A 16 -64.64 12.19 5.19
C PRO A 16 -63.17 12.56 5.54
N TYR A 17 -62.77 13.71 5.07
CA TYR A 17 -61.48 14.33 5.12
C TYR A 17 -60.82 14.37 6.52
N LEU A 18 -59.73 13.65 6.70
CA LEU A 18 -58.72 13.90 7.72
C LEU A 18 -57.48 14.39 6.98
N THR A 19 -57.19 15.66 7.11
CA THR A 19 -55.99 16.25 6.52
C THR A 19 -54.79 15.81 7.34
N ILE A 20 -54.13 14.71 6.93
CA ILE A 20 -52.83 14.31 7.46
C ILE A 20 -51.79 15.05 6.61
N GLY A 21 -51.18 16.05 7.19
CA GLY A 21 -49.99 16.69 6.63
C GLY A 21 -48.86 15.67 6.54
N ILE A 22 -48.61 15.16 5.33
CA ILE A 22 -47.42 14.38 5.05
C ILE A 22 -46.26 15.38 4.99
N ALA A 23 -45.53 15.51 6.09
CA ALA A 23 -44.20 16.11 6.05
C ALA A 23 -43.32 15.17 5.22
N LEU A 24 -43.10 15.51 3.94
CA LEU A 24 -42.02 14.92 3.17
C LEU A 24 -40.69 15.32 3.85
N GLY A 25 -40.23 14.50 4.77
CA GLY A 25 -38.86 14.54 5.22
C GLY A 25 -37.99 14.14 4.00
N ILE A 26 -37.43 15.17 3.35
CA ILE A 26 -36.30 14.94 2.42
C ILE A 26 -35.20 14.43 3.30
N PHE A 27 -35.06 13.11 3.41
CA PHE A 27 -33.82 12.50 3.85
C PHE A 27 -32.77 12.83 2.76
N SER A 28 -32.14 13.99 2.92
CA SER A 28 -30.87 14.23 2.27
C SER A 28 -29.92 13.16 2.82
N CYS A 29 -29.79 12.06 2.08
CA CYS A 29 -28.65 11.18 2.22
C CYS A 29 -27.44 12.03 1.80
N THR A 30 -26.93 12.84 2.71
CA THR A 30 -25.59 13.38 2.60
C THR A 30 -24.68 12.17 2.75
N GLY A 31 -24.44 11.48 1.63
CA GLY A 31 -23.29 10.62 1.52
C GLY A 31 -22.13 11.50 1.97
N SER A 32 -21.52 11.19 3.09
CA SER A 32 -20.28 11.84 3.49
C SER A 32 -19.30 11.57 2.37
N GLU A 33 -19.17 12.50 1.45
CA GLU A 33 -18.04 12.50 0.52
C GLU A 33 -16.82 12.43 1.41
N SER A 34 -16.10 11.32 1.34
CA SER A 34 -14.84 11.17 2.04
C SER A 34 -13.88 12.13 1.35
N TYR A 35 -13.80 13.35 1.87
CA TYR A 35 -12.82 14.32 1.38
C TYR A 35 -11.44 13.70 1.52
N ALA A 36 -10.65 13.79 0.45
CA ALA A 36 -9.25 13.45 0.49
C ALA A 36 -8.56 14.26 1.58
N GLU A 37 -7.87 13.60 2.50
CA GLU A 37 -7.14 14.27 3.57
C GLU A 37 -5.93 13.45 4.02
N ILE A 38 -4.92 14.16 4.44
CA ILE A 38 -3.80 13.62 5.20
C ILE A 38 -3.94 14.15 6.62
N ARG A 39 -4.08 13.24 7.60
CA ARG A 39 -4.21 13.57 9.01
C ARG A 39 -3.18 12.79 9.82
N SER A 40 -2.31 13.50 10.53
CA SER A 40 -1.37 12.82 11.43
C SER A 40 -2.08 12.25 12.65
N SER A 41 -1.58 11.13 13.16
CA SER A 41 -2.06 10.52 14.40
C SER A 41 -1.40 11.18 15.60
N THR A 42 -2.19 11.54 16.60
CA THR A 42 -1.70 12.02 17.90
C THR A 42 -1.41 10.87 18.87
N THR A 43 -1.75 9.65 18.50
CA THR A 43 -1.56 8.46 19.35
C THR A 43 -0.07 8.13 19.49
N ASN A 44 0.39 7.92 20.71
CA ASN A 44 1.75 7.51 21.07
C ASN A 44 2.88 8.48 20.65
N GLY A 45 2.60 9.77 20.60
CA GLY A 45 3.64 10.81 20.72
C GLY A 45 4.70 10.86 19.63
N LEU A 46 4.40 10.40 18.40
CA LEU A 46 5.37 10.49 17.29
C LEU A 46 5.61 11.93 16.81
N ASN A 47 4.78 12.89 17.26
CA ASN A 47 4.90 14.32 16.94
C ASN A 47 5.03 14.61 15.43
N THR A 48 4.31 13.86 14.62
CA THR A 48 4.22 14.14 13.18
C THR A 48 3.52 15.47 12.97
N THR A 49 4.16 16.35 12.22
CA THR A 49 3.70 17.72 11.95
C THR A 49 3.29 17.83 10.49
N ILE A 50 2.12 18.41 10.23
CA ILE A 50 1.64 18.70 8.87
C ILE A 50 1.46 20.22 8.77
N ASN A 51 2.12 20.85 7.79
CA ASN A 51 2.11 22.30 7.57
C ASN A 51 2.36 23.12 8.84
N GLY A 52 3.34 22.67 9.66
CA GLY A 52 3.74 23.34 10.90
C GLY A 52 2.89 22.98 12.13
N VAL A 53 1.84 22.17 12.01
CA VAL A 53 0.93 21.79 13.09
C VAL A 53 1.12 20.34 13.51
N VAL A 54 1.47 20.09 14.78
CA VAL A 54 1.49 18.74 15.35
C VAL A 54 0.08 18.20 15.43
N GLY A 55 -0.16 16.97 14.95
CA GLY A 55 -1.51 16.44 14.83
C GLY A 55 -2.32 17.08 13.70
N GLY A 56 -1.66 17.79 12.80
CA GLY A 56 -2.28 18.59 11.75
C GLY A 56 -3.01 17.77 10.67
N VAL A 57 -3.72 18.50 9.82
CA VAL A 57 -4.49 18.00 8.68
C VAL A 57 -4.13 18.80 7.45
N CYS A 58 -4.03 18.13 6.30
CA CYS A 58 -3.93 18.74 4.99
C CYS A 58 -4.95 18.12 4.05
N ASN A 59 -5.73 18.93 3.34
CA ASN A 59 -6.78 18.51 2.41
C ASN A 59 -6.69 19.19 1.04
N SER A 60 -5.69 20.05 0.85
CA SER A 60 -5.50 20.75 -0.43
C SER A 60 -4.06 21.26 -0.60
N GLY A 61 -3.66 21.50 -1.84
CA GLY A 61 -2.35 22.06 -2.17
C GLY A 61 -1.18 21.14 -1.81
N THR A 62 -0.09 21.71 -1.33
CA THR A 62 1.10 20.98 -0.88
C THR A 62 1.02 20.68 0.61
N CYS A 63 1.18 19.43 0.96
CA CYS A 63 1.21 18.94 2.34
C CYS A 63 2.66 18.72 2.76
N ASN A 64 3.20 19.58 3.64
CA ASN A 64 4.55 19.45 4.16
C ASN A 64 4.53 18.66 5.47
N VAL A 65 5.15 17.51 5.47
CA VAL A 65 5.26 16.60 6.62
C VAL A 65 6.64 16.72 7.23
N THR A 66 6.68 17.10 8.51
CA THR A 66 7.91 17.25 9.29
C THR A 66 7.75 16.59 10.66
N GLY A 67 8.76 16.75 11.54
CA GLY A 67 8.72 16.10 12.85
C GLY A 67 8.86 14.59 12.76
N GLY A 68 7.97 13.85 13.41
CA GLY A 68 8.11 12.40 13.57
C GLY A 68 9.12 12.02 14.63
N ALA A 69 9.18 10.75 15.02
CA ALA A 69 10.16 10.25 15.95
C ALA A 69 11.43 9.79 15.22
N VAL A 70 12.59 10.19 15.75
CA VAL A 70 13.90 9.78 15.22
C VAL A 70 14.46 8.65 16.06
N ALA A 71 14.87 7.57 15.41
CA ALA A 71 15.52 6.42 16.02
C ALA A 71 16.70 5.97 15.16
N GLY A 72 17.89 6.43 15.47
CA GLY A 72 19.11 6.14 14.70
C GLY A 72 18.96 6.57 13.23
N LYS A 73 18.95 5.60 12.32
CA LYS A 73 18.81 5.83 10.88
C LYS A 73 17.38 6.09 10.41
N ASN A 74 16.40 5.98 11.31
CA ASN A 74 14.99 5.93 10.96
C ASN A 74 14.26 7.18 11.45
N ARG A 75 13.37 7.71 10.61
CA ARG A 75 12.32 8.66 10.97
C ARG A 75 10.98 7.97 10.84
N VAL A 76 10.16 8.06 11.89
CA VAL A 76 8.91 7.32 11.98
C VAL A 76 7.74 8.27 12.09
N HIS A 77 6.76 8.10 11.23
CA HIS A 77 5.49 8.84 11.22
C HIS A 77 4.30 7.90 11.36
N ARG A 78 3.21 8.44 11.93
CA ARG A 78 1.92 7.75 11.95
C ARG A 78 0.81 8.69 11.52
N PHE A 79 -0.09 8.17 10.69
CA PHE A 79 -1.26 8.90 10.19
C PHE A 79 -2.53 8.13 10.51
N SER A 80 -3.59 8.85 10.85
CA SER A 80 -4.94 8.29 11.00
C SER A 80 -5.70 8.26 9.67
N SER A 81 -5.32 9.11 8.72
CA SER A 81 -5.80 9.11 7.33
C SER A 81 -4.69 9.50 6.38
N PHE A 82 -4.63 8.87 5.21
CA PHE A 82 -3.71 9.26 4.15
C PHE A 82 -4.35 9.03 2.77
N ASP A 83 -4.97 10.07 2.26
CA ASP A 83 -5.63 10.09 0.96
C ASP A 83 -5.23 11.37 0.22
N THR A 84 -4.52 11.21 -0.90
CA THR A 84 -3.99 12.36 -1.67
C THR A 84 -4.86 12.73 -2.87
N ARG A 85 -6.04 12.17 -3.02
CA ARG A 85 -6.95 12.52 -4.11
C ARG A 85 -7.47 13.96 -3.99
N GLY A 86 -8.25 14.40 -4.96
CA GLY A 86 -8.93 15.70 -4.91
C GLY A 86 -7.99 16.89 -5.03
N ALA A 87 -8.03 17.78 -4.04
CA ALA A 87 -7.33 19.08 -4.11
C ALA A 87 -5.88 19.03 -3.58
N ILE A 88 -5.41 17.91 -3.04
CA ILE A 88 -4.00 17.73 -2.68
C ILE A 88 -3.18 17.59 -3.97
N LYS A 89 -2.07 18.30 -4.06
CA LYS A 89 -1.23 18.33 -5.27
C LYS A 89 0.11 17.62 -5.08
N ASN A 90 0.65 17.66 -3.88
CA ASN A 90 1.95 17.07 -3.56
C ASN A 90 2.08 16.84 -2.07
N VAL A 91 2.89 15.86 -1.68
CA VAL A 91 3.26 15.60 -0.27
C VAL A 91 4.77 15.61 -0.14
N ASN A 92 5.30 16.55 0.64
CA ASN A 92 6.72 16.67 0.89
C ASN A 92 7.04 16.13 2.29
N PHE A 93 7.91 15.15 2.39
CA PHE A 93 8.46 14.68 3.65
C PHE A 93 9.85 15.26 3.89
N ASP A 94 10.02 15.89 5.03
CA ASP A 94 11.36 16.18 5.55
C ASP A 94 11.93 14.91 6.20
N VAL A 95 12.91 14.30 5.57
CA VAL A 95 13.57 13.10 6.09
C VAL A 95 14.66 13.43 7.13
N GLY A 96 15.05 14.72 7.26
CA GLY A 96 15.97 15.20 8.29
C GLY A 96 17.33 14.47 8.33
N GLY A 97 17.80 14.00 7.16
CA GLY A 97 19.07 13.28 7.04
C GLY A 97 19.00 11.79 7.46
N GLN A 98 17.84 11.28 7.86
CA GLN A 98 17.69 9.85 8.13
C GLN A 98 17.69 9.06 6.83
N ARG A 99 18.27 7.84 6.88
CA ARG A 99 18.34 6.92 5.74
C ARG A 99 16.99 6.31 5.39
N ASN A 100 16.14 6.10 6.41
CA ASN A 100 14.88 5.42 6.25
C ASN A 100 13.74 6.27 6.79
N LEU A 101 12.67 6.39 6.00
CA LEU A 101 11.40 6.94 6.41
C LEU A 101 10.40 5.78 6.60
N VAL A 102 9.80 5.70 7.77
CA VAL A 102 8.76 4.71 8.12
C VAL A 102 7.43 5.44 8.27
N VAL A 103 6.47 5.05 7.49
CA VAL A 103 5.11 5.61 7.49
C VAL A 103 4.11 4.52 7.85
N GLY A 104 3.39 4.70 8.96
CA GLY A 104 2.27 3.85 9.35
C GLY A 104 0.94 4.57 9.15
N VAL A 105 -0.03 3.92 8.53
CA VAL A 105 -1.39 4.46 8.34
C VAL A 105 -2.40 3.57 9.04
N THR A 106 -3.11 4.11 10.02
CA THR A 106 -4.05 3.35 10.85
C THR A 106 -5.46 3.27 10.27
N SER A 107 -5.75 4.06 9.22
CA SER A 107 -7.07 4.08 8.57
C SER A 107 -7.53 2.68 8.17
N PRO A 108 -8.73 2.23 8.56
CA PRO A 108 -9.30 0.98 8.06
C PRO A 108 -9.60 1.00 6.56
N LYS A 109 -9.73 2.18 5.96
CA LYS A 109 -9.85 2.37 4.51
C LYS A 109 -8.50 2.24 3.79
N GLY A 110 -7.39 2.21 4.57
CA GLY A 110 -6.03 2.17 4.05
C GLY A 110 -5.51 3.53 3.57
N THR A 111 -4.55 3.45 2.67
CA THR A 111 -3.89 4.57 2.00
C THR A 111 -4.38 4.68 0.57
N TYR A 112 -4.59 5.91 0.08
CA TYR A 112 -4.80 6.20 -1.32
C TYR A 112 -3.81 7.27 -1.79
N LEU A 113 -2.92 6.92 -2.72
CA LEU A 113 -1.98 7.85 -3.34
C LEU A 113 -2.40 8.09 -4.80
N ASN A 114 -2.47 9.34 -5.19
CA ASN A 114 -2.74 9.77 -6.57
C ASN A 114 -2.03 11.09 -6.90
N ASN A 115 -1.01 11.40 -6.13
CA ASN A 115 -0.20 12.61 -6.30
C ASN A 115 1.23 12.32 -5.84
N PRO A 116 2.23 13.12 -6.26
CA PRO A 116 3.62 12.88 -5.94
C PRO A 116 3.91 12.89 -4.43
N ILE A 117 4.77 11.97 -4.03
CA ILE A 117 5.37 11.85 -2.70
C ILE A 117 6.85 12.19 -2.83
N SER A 118 7.28 13.30 -2.28
CA SER A 118 8.63 13.83 -2.44
C SER A 118 9.38 13.83 -1.10
N PHE A 119 10.65 13.50 -1.13
CA PHE A 119 11.54 13.59 0.04
C PHE A 119 12.50 14.77 -0.09
N SER A 120 12.80 15.43 1.03
CA SER A 120 13.78 16.53 1.09
C SER A 120 15.20 16.11 0.70
N SER A 121 15.54 14.82 0.86
CA SER A 121 16.78 14.19 0.40
C SER A 121 16.53 12.71 0.12
N GLN A 122 17.46 12.05 -0.56
CA GLN A 122 17.32 10.64 -0.93
C GLN A 122 17.25 9.74 0.31
N ALA A 123 16.20 8.91 0.41
CA ALA A 123 16.00 7.96 1.50
C ALA A 123 15.18 6.73 1.03
N ASN A 124 15.13 5.71 1.87
CA ASN A 124 14.29 4.54 1.68
C ASN A 124 12.91 4.80 2.30
N LEU A 125 11.86 4.33 1.67
CA LEU A 125 10.48 4.42 2.16
C LEU A 125 9.95 3.06 2.58
N PHE A 126 9.43 2.99 3.80
CA PHE A 126 8.69 1.85 4.35
C PHE A 126 7.27 2.29 4.67
N TRP A 127 6.34 1.98 3.78
CA TRP A 127 4.93 2.35 3.91
C TRP A 127 4.10 1.17 4.38
N VAL A 128 3.51 1.30 5.55
CA VAL A 128 2.76 0.23 6.19
C VAL A 128 1.33 0.67 6.43
N SER A 129 0.39 0.01 5.79
CA SER A 129 -1.04 0.36 5.84
C SER A 129 -1.91 -0.90 5.89
N PRO A 130 -2.29 -1.36 7.09
CA PRO A 130 -3.06 -2.60 7.27
C PRO A 130 -4.45 -2.59 6.60
N GLY A 131 -5.02 -1.40 6.36
CA GLY A 131 -6.28 -1.24 5.63
C GLY A 131 -6.16 -1.42 4.11
N GLY A 132 -4.93 -1.50 3.59
CA GLY A 132 -4.64 -1.59 2.16
C GLY A 132 -3.92 -0.37 1.62
N ILE A 133 -3.42 -0.47 0.39
CA ILE A 133 -2.72 0.61 -0.32
C ILE A 133 -3.24 0.65 -1.75
N ARG A 134 -3.59 1.84 -2.22
CA ARG A 134 -3.97 2.07 -3.61
C ARG A 134 -3.12 3.18 -4.20
N LEU A 135 -2.49 2.90 -5.32
CA LEU A 135 -1.69 3.85 -6.09
C LEU A 135 -2.40 4.09 -7.43
N GLY A 136 -2.79 5.33 -7.67
CA GLY A 136 -3.36 5.78 -8.92
C GLY A 136 -2.31 6.45 -9.82
N SER A 137 -2.69 6.76 -11.05
CA SER A 137 -1.80 7.21 -12.13
C SER A 137 -1.04 8.53 -11.86
N GLY A 138 -1.49 9.33 -10.90
CA GLY A 138 -0.79 10.56 -10.50
C GLY A 138 0.29 10.35 -9.44
N THR A 139 0.47 9.13 -8.94
CA THR A 139 1.48 8.85 -7.92
C THR A 139 2.87 8.81 -8.52
N ASP A 140 3.81 9.49 -7.89
CA ASP A 140 5.24 9.41 -8.17
C ASP A 140 6.02 9.41 -6.85
N PHE A 141 7.22 8.83 -6.84
CA PHE A 141 8.09 8.76 -5.66
C PHE A 141 9.42 9.47 -5.95
N ILE A 142 9.55 10.69 -5.47
CA ILE A 142 10.69 11.56 -5.75
C ILE A 142 11.71 11.47 -4.61
N ASN A 143 12.98 11.21 -4.94
CA ASN A 143 14.08 10.99 -3.99
C ASN A 143 13.90 9.74 -3.11
N VAL A 144 13.17 8.73 -3.59
CA VAL A 144 12.99 7.43 -2.93
C VAL A 144 13.94 6.41 -3.56
N SER A 145 14.91 5.91 -2.78
CA SER A 145 15.89 4.90 -3.27
C SER A 145 15.36 3.49 -3.23
N GLN A 146 14.64 3.14 -2.18
CA GLN A 146 13.97 1.85 -2.00
C GLN A 146 12.53 2.09 -1.59
N LEU A 147 11.60 1.40 -2.21
CA LEU A 147 10.18 1.50 -1.91
C LEU A 147 9.68 0.17 -1.34
N ASN A 148 9.12 0.21 -0.14
CA ASN A 148 8.51 -0.94 0.52
C ASN A 148 7.07 -0.61 0.88
N LEU A 149 6.13 -1.31 0.27
CA LEU A 149 4.70 -1.17 0.50
C LEU A 149 4.18 -2.43 1.18
N SER A 150 3.58 -2.32 2.36
CA SER A 150 3.08 -3.49 3.07
C SER A 150 1.74 -3.26 3.77
N THR A 151 0.92 -4.30 3.79
CA THR A 151 -0.33 -4.33 4.57
C THR A 151 -0.18 -5.02 5.93
N THR A 152 1.06 -5.24 6.39
CA THR A 152 1.31 -5.71 7.76
C THR A 152 0.87 -4.67 8.79
N ASN A 153 0.60 -5.09 10.01
CA ASN A 153 0.40 -4.19 11.14
C ASN A 153 1.67 -3.97 11.97
N LEU A 154 2.70 -4.78 11.76
CA LEU A 154 3.97 -4.72 12.49
C LEU A 154 5.14 -4.65 11.51
N LEU A 155 6.03 -3.69 11.69
CA LEU A 155 7.32 -3.64 10.99
C LEU A 155 8.44 -3.95 12.00
N ARG A 156 9.22 -4.98 11.72
CA ARG A 156 10.36 -5.40 12.55
C ARG A 156 11.64 -4.68 12.13
N PHE A 157 12.55 -4.57 13.07
CA PHE A 157 13.88 -4.01 12.86
C PHE A 157 14.94 -5.04 13.24
N SER A 158 16.10 -5.00 12.59
CA SER A 158 17.19 -5.95 12.84
C SER A 158 17.76 -5.84 14.26
N SER A 159 17.54 -4.72 14.95
CA SER A 159 17.83 -4.53 16.38
C SER A 159 16.80 -5.16 17.34
N GLY A 160 15.84 -5.94 16.80
CA GLY A 160 14.79 -6.59 17.59
C GLY A 160 13.60 -5.71 17.96
N GLY A 161 13.61 -4.45 17.53
CA GLY A 161 12.48 -3.53 17.71
C GLY A 161 11.32 -3.85 16.78
N VAL A 162 10.13 -3.34 17.14
CA VAL A 162 8.91 -3.48 16.36
C VAL A 162 8.19 -2.14 16.33
N PHE A 163 7.82 -1.67 15.15
CA PHE A 163 6.87 -0.58 14.97
C PHE A 163 5.48 -1.20 14.77
N ASP A 164 4.59 -0.96 15.74
CA ASP A 164 3.18 -1.31 15.64
C ASP A 164 2.41 -0.12 15.05
N VAL A 165 1.80 -0.32 13.90
CA VAL A 165 1.08 0.74 13.18
C VAL A 165 -0.06 1.30 14.02
N PHE A 166 -0.80 0.45 14.75
CA PHE A 166 -1.94 0.89 15.58
C PHE A 166 -1.51 1.46 16.93
N GLY A 167 -0.25 1.25 17.33
CA GLY A 167 0.25 1.73 18.61
C GLY A 167 -0.25 0.94 19.82
N ASN A 168 -0.74 -0.29 19.64
CA ASN A 168 -1.15 -1.14 20.76
C ASN A 168 0.04 -1.62 21.59
N LYS A 169 1.24 -1.65 20.99
CA LYS A 169 2.50 -1.95 21.68
C LYS A 169 3.25 -0.66 21.99
N SER A 170 3.87 -0.60 23.15
CA SER A 170 4.75 0.51 23.52
C SER A 170 5.86 0.70 22.49
N LEU A 171 6.06 1.93 22.05
CA LEU A 171 7.09 2.28 21.09
C LEU A 171 8.43 2.49 21.82
N HIS A 172 9.37 1.58 21.60
CA HIS A 172 10.72 1.67 22.14
C HIS A 172 11.69 2.16 21.07
N LEU A 173 11.87 3.46 20.95
CA LEU A 173 12.71 4.09 19.92
C LEU A 173 14.15 3.57 19.94
N SER A 174 14.72 3.27 21.11
CA SER A 174 16.06 2.69 21.26
C SER A 174 16.22 1.32 20.57
N LYS A 175 15.12 0.63 20.30
CA LYS A 175 15.08 -0.63 19.58
C LYS A 175 14.76 -0.51 18.09
N LEU A 176 14.52 0.69 17.58
CA LEU A 176 14.26 0.95 16.17
C LEU A 176 15.44 1.57 15.44
N VAL A 177 16.66 1.47 16.00
CA VAL A 177 17.84 2.19 15.49
C VAL A 177 18.49 1.58 14.25
N SER A 178 18.21 0.32 13.98
CA SER A 178 18.74 -0.43 12.83
C SER A 178 17.81 -0.35 11.60
N ASP A 179 18.20 -1.02 10.52
CA ASP A 179 17.37 -1.05 9.32
C ASP A 179 16.07 -1.86 9.56
N PRO A 180 14.94 -1.41 9.01
CA PRO A 180 13.72 -2.18 8.98
C PRO A 180 13.89 -3.47 8.17
N LEU A 181 13.17 -4.52 8.54
CA LEU A 181 13.17 -5.83 7.88
C LEU A 181 11.81 -6.05 7.20
N PRO A 182 11.60 -5.53 5.99
CA PRO A 182 10.36 -5.76 5.25
C PRO A 182 10.27 -7.23 4.83
N GLY A 183 9.06 -7.77 4.78
CA GLY A 183 8.80 -9.17 4.40
C GLY A 183 9.03 -10.21 5.51
N SER A 184 9.92 -9.96 6.46
CA SER A 184 10.16 -10.85 7.63
C SER A 184 9.13 -10.69 8.73
N THR A 185 8.15 -9.87 8.54
CA THR A 185 7.14 -9.53 9.52
C THR A 185 6.27 -10.74 9.81
N GLY A 186 6.50 -11.31 10.98
CA GLY A 186 5.59 -12.32 11.52
C GLY A 186 4.17 -11.76 11.46
N LEU A 187 3.31 -12.48 10.79
CA LEU A 187 1.89 -12.23 10.82
C LEU A 187 1.45 -12.29 12.27
N VAL A 188 1.01 -11.18 12.81
CA VAL A 188 -0.04 -11.26 13.79
C VAL A 188 -1.31 -11.46 12.97
N ASN A 189 -1.63 -12.70 12.71
CA ASN A 189 -2.92 -13.12 12.18
C ASN A 189 -3.94 -12.99 13.33
N ASP A 190 -4.03 -11.77 13.84
CA ASP A 190 -4.88 -11.43 14.95
C ASP A 190 -6.16 -10.88 14.35
N SER A 191 -7.10 -11.78 14.07
CA SER A 191 -8.45 -11.43 13.61
C SER A 191 -9.10 -10.44 14.57
N ASP A 192 -8.85 -10.58 15.87
CA ASP A 192 -9.42 -9.74 16.91
C ASP A 192 -8.81 -8.34 16.88
N LEU A 193 -7.49 -8.24 16.67
CA LEU A 193 -6.81 -6.95 16.50
C LEU A 193 -7.29 -6.24 15.23
N ARG A 194 -7.50 -6.97 14.14
CA ARG A 194 -8.05 -6.42 12.90
C ARG A 194 -9.47 -5.90 13.12
N ALA A 195 -10.35 -6.70 13.70
CA ALA A 195 -11.73 -6.32 14.01
C ALA A 195 -11.78 -5.12 14.97
N LYS A 196 -10.98 -5.12 16.04
CA LYS A 196 -10.86 -4.00 16.99
C LYS A 196 -10.48 -2.68 16.33
N ASN A 197 -9.70 -2.72 15.25
CA ASN A 197 -9.30 -1.55 14.48
C ASN A 197 -10.15 -1.31 13.22
N GLY A 198 -11.32 -1.95 13.11
CA GLY A 198 -12.25 -1.75 12.00
C GLY A 198 -11.81 -2.36 10.66
N LEU A 199 -10.83 -3.27 10.66
CA LEU A 199 -10.32 -3.92 9.46
C LEU A 199 -11.18 -5.13 9.08
N THR A 200 -12.36 -4.89 8.55
CA THR A 200 -13.32 -5.95 8.20
C THR A 200 -13.03 -6.59 6.84
N MET A 201 -12.31 -5.91 5.97
CA MET A 201 -12.02 -6.39 4.62
C MET A 201 -10.62 -7.01 4.52
N THR A 202 -10.44 -7.95 3.60
CA THR A 202 -9.13 -8.44 3.19
C THR A 202 -8.29 -7.30 2.61
N PRO A 203 -7.08 -7.04 3.11
CA PRO A 203 -6.28 -5.94 2.62
C PRO A 203 -5.85 -6.17 1.17
N ARG A 204 -5.78 -5.08 0.41
CA ARG A 204 -5.36 -5.11 -0.98
C ARG A 204 -4.29 -4.04 -1.23
N ILE A 205 -3.25 -4.41 -1.96
CA ILE A 205 -2.38 -3.43 -2.61
C ILE A 205 -2.76 -3.41 -4.09
N LEU A 206 -3.19 -2.26 -4.57
CA LEU A 206 -3.60 -2.06 -5.96
C LEU A 206 -2.75 -0.96 -6.60
N LEU A 207 -2.10 -1.31 -7.69
CA LEU A 207 -1.47 -0.36 -8.61
C LEU A 207 -2.29 -0.34 -9.89
N GLU A 208 -2.76 0.85 -10.28
CA GLU A 208 -3.64 1.03 -11.43
C GLU A 208 -3.16 2.16 -12.33
N GLY A 209 -2.67 1.82 -13.51
CA GLY A 209 -2.23 2.78 -14.51
C GLY A 209 -1.07 3.67 -14.06
N ILE A 210 -0.20 3.18 -13.19
CA ILE A 210 0.92 3.93 -12.59
C ILE A 210 2.24 3.59 -13.27
N GLU A 211 3.13 4.57 -13.34
CA GLU A 211 4.56 4.37 -13.63
C GLU A 211 5.39 4.70 -12.40
N ILE A 212 6.16 3.73 -11.89
CA ILE A 212 7.07 3.87 -10.75
C ILE A 212 8.49 3.64 -11.23
N SER A 213 9.39 4.56 -10.90
CA SER A 213 10.82 4.41 -11.11
C SER A 213 11.58 4.54 -9.79
N ILE A 214 12.31 3.49 -9.40
CA ILE A 214 13.04 3.39 -8.14
C ILE A 214 14.49 2.97 -8.41
N ASP A 215 15.44 3.61 -7.71
CA ASP A 215 16.87 3.41 -7.96
C ASP A 215 17.39 2.00 -7.63
N LYS A 216 16.82 1.33 -6.61
CA LYS A 216 17.41 0.07 -6.10
C LYS A 216 16.44 -1.07 -6.03
N SER A 217 15.42 -0.95 -5.19
CA SER A 217 14.51 -2.05 -4.96
C SER A 217 13.10 -1.61 -4.65
N LEU A 218 12.16 -2.39 -5.13
CA LEU A 218 10.76 -2.33 -4.78
C LEU A 218 10.36 -3.64 -4.09
N LEU A 219 9.74 -3.55 -2.92
CA LEU A 219 9.02 -4.64 -2.29
C LEU A 219 7.54 -4.27 -2.14
N ILE A 220 6.65 -5.13 -2.61
CA ILE A 220 5.22 -5.08 -2.34
C ILE A 220 4.84 -6.35 -1.60
N ASP A 221 4.32 -6.23 -0.38
CA ASP A 221 3.94 -7.39 0.44
C ASP A 221 2.55 -7.20 1.06
N ALA A 222 1.60 -8.05 0.67
CA ALA A 222 0.25 -8.12 1.25
C ALA A 222 0.06 -9.45 2.02
N PRO A 223 0.59 -9.57 3.24
CA PRO A 223 0.68 -10.85 3.96
C PRO A 223 -0.64 -11.60 4.11
N ASN A 224 -1.74 -10.89 4.37
CA ASN A 224 -3.08 -11.45 4.55
C ASN A 224 -4.02 -11.00 3.44
N GLY A 225 -3.47 -10.67 2.28
CA GLY A 225 -4.25 -10.04 1.25
C GLY A 225 -3.74 -10.26 -0.16
N ARG A 226 -4.20 -9.39 -1.04
CA ARG A 226 -3.95 -9.49 -2.46
C ARG A 226 -3.15 -8.31 -2.99
N VAL A 227 -2.27 -8.60 -3.93
CA VAL A 227 -1.60 -7.58 -4.75
C VAL A 227 -2.15 -7.68 -6.17
N ASP A 228 -2.62 -6.58 -6.71
CA ASP A 228 -3.03 -6.45 -8.10
C ASP A 228 -2.25 -5.32 -8.76
N ILE A 229 -1.61 -5.62 -9.87
CA ILE A 229 -0.88 -4.65 -10.70
C ILE A 229 -1.52 -4.66 -12.08
N ASN A 230 -2.16 -3.54 -12.44
CA ASN A 230 -2.94 -3.40 -13.65
C ASN A 230 -2.43 -2.24 -14.50
N ASN A 231 -2.15 -2.49 -15.77
CA ASN A 231 -1.75 -1.46 -16.73
C ASN A 231 -0.65 -0.52 -16.18
N SER A 232 0.29 -1.08 -15.42
CA SER A 232 1.27 -0.32 -14.65
C SER A 232 2.69 -0.69 -15.06
N LYS A 233 3.61 0.27 -15.00
CA LYS A 233 5.01 0.07 -15.27
C LYS A 233 5.83 0.30 -14.01
N ILE A 234 6.62 -0.68 -13.64
CA ILE A 234 7.51 -0.63 -12.49
C ILE A 234 8.94 -0.83 -12.98
N LEU A 235 9.77 0.16 -12.73
CA LEU A 235 11.18 0.15 -13.06
C LEU A 235 12.00 0.23 -11.77
N ALA A 236 12.79 -0.82 -11.50
CA ALA A 236 13.84 -0.80 -10.51
C ALA A 236 15.18 -0.89 -11.25
N SER A 237 15.90 0.22 -11.34
CA SER A 237 17.17 0.28 -12.06
C SER A 237 18.19 1.04 -11.24
N SER A 238 19.36 0.48 -11.04
CA SER A 238 20.50 1.22 -10.50
C SER A 238 21.31 1.84 -11.62
N GLN A 239 21.50 3.14 -11.59
CA GLN A 239 22.45 3.83 -12.48
C GLN A 239 23.92 3.51 -12.11
N LYS A 240 24.13 2.87 -10.99
CA LYS A 240 25.43 2.39 -10.53
C LYS A 240 25.42 0.87 -10.66
N LYS A 241 26.31 0.23 -11.29
CA LYS A 241 26.60 -1.21 -11.46
C LYS A 241 25.65 -2.25 -10.78
N ASP A 242 24.93 -1.87 -9.73
CA ASP A 242 24.02 -2.76 -9.01
C ASP A 242 22.72 -2.95 -9.77
N SER A 243 22.24 -4.17 -9.84
CA SER A 243 21.01 -4.52 -10.52
C SER A 243 19.79 -4.15 -9.67
N GLY A 244 18.69 -3.80 -10.31
CA GLY A 244 17.41 -3.55 -9.64
C GLY A 244 16.81 -4.84 -9.06
N ILE A 245 15.98 -4.69 -8.02
CA ILE A 245 15.23 -5.80 -7.41
C ILE A 245 13.76 -5.43 -7.31
N ILE A 246 12.91 -6.30 -7.84
CA ILE A 246 11.46 -6.21 -7.68
C ILE A 246 10.98 -7.49 -7.01
N THR A 247 10.34 -7.36 -5.84
CA THR A 247 9.75 -8.47 -5.11
C THR A 247 8.28 -8.15 -4.82
N ILE A 248 7.38 -8.99 -5.29
CA ILE A 248 5.93 -8.83 -5.12
C ILE A 248 5.39 -10.10 -4.49
N THR A 249 4.84 -9.98 -3.28
CA THR A 249 4.34 -11.09 -2.49
C THR A 249 3.00 -10.77 -1.83
N GLY A 250 2.29 -11.80 -1.42
CA GLY A 250 0.99 -11.68 -0.77
C GLY A 250 0.39 -13.05 -0.53
N GLN A 251 -0.88 -13.14 -0.18
CA GLN A 251 -1.62 -14.40 -0.32
C GLN A 251 -1.95 -14.68 -1.79
N GLU A 252 -2.39 -13.64 -2.51
CA GLU A 252 -2.63 -13.68 -3.94
C GLU A 252 -1.85 -12.57 -4.62
N VAL A 253 -1.21 -12.86 -5.74
CA VAL A 253 -0.48 -11.90 -6.56
C VAL A 253 -0.98 -12.02 -8.00
N ASN A 254 -1.44 -10.90 -8.55
CA ASN A 254 -1.93 -10.81 -9.92
C ASN A 254 -1.20 -9.67 -10.64
N ILE A 255 -0.51 -10.00 -11.71
CA ILE A 255 0.08 -9.05 -12.66
C ILE A 255 -0.79 -9.11 -13.91
N ASN A 256 -1.62 -8.09 -14.13
CA ASN A 256 -2.65 -8.10 -15.16
C ASN A 256 -2.41 -7.02 -16.23
N GLY A 257 -3.05 -7.20 -17.37
CA GLY A 257 -3.05 -6.26 -18.47
C GLY A 257 -1.65 -6.02 -19.04
N ASN A 258 -1.42 -4.84 -19.58
CA ASN A 258 -0.14 -4.43 -20.15
C ASN A 258 0.83 -3.92 -19.06
N SER A 259 0.95 -4.68 -17.97
CA SER A 259 1.87 -4.30 -16.89
C SER A 259 3.30 -4.72 -17.21
N SER A 260 4.27 -3.89 -16.80
CA SER A 260 5.70 -4.16 -17.01
C SER A 260 6.45 -4.09 -15.69
N LEU A 261 7.21 -5.13 -15.38
CA LEU A 261 8.15 -5.20 -14.27
C LEU A 261 9.56 -5.26 -14.85
N ILE A 262 10.35 -4.22 -14.65
CA ILE A 262 11.66 -4.09 -15.25
C ILE A 262 12.70 -3.92 -14.14
N ALA A 263 13.54 -4.94 -13.94
CA ALA A 263 14.65 -4.93 -13.01
C ALA A 263 15.95 -5.02 -13.78
N SER A 264 16.61 -3.90 -14.01
CA SER A 264 17.77 -3.84 -14.87
C SER A 264 18.96 -3.16 -14.19
N GLY A 265 20.16 -3.44 -14.68
CA GLY A 265 21.37 -2.74 -14.33
C GLY A 265 22.26 -2.57 -15.58
N GLU A 266 23.29 -1.76 -15.52
CA GLU A 266 24.14 -1.51 -16.70
C GLU A 266 24.93 -2.74 -17.15
N THR A 267 25.50 -3.46 -16.20
CA THR A 267 26.44 -4.55 -16.45
C THR A 267 25.96 -5.94 -16.01
N SER A 268 24.77 -6.01 -15.43
CA SER A 268 24.08 -7.25 -15.05
C SER A 268 22.59 -7.03 -15.02
N GLY A 269 21.83 -8.07 -15.33
CA GLY A 269 20.39 -8.05 -15.12
C GLY A 269 20.03 -8.12 -13.64
N GLY A 270 18.80 -7.75 -13.29
CA GLY A 270 18.31 -7.69 -11.92
C GLY A 270 17.60 -8.94 -11.45
N LEU A 271 16.81 -8.79 -10.39
CA LEU A 271 15.99 -9.85 -9.81
C LEU A 271 14.53 -9.45 -9.81
N ILE A 272 13.68 -10.28 -10.40
CA ILE A 272 12.23 -10.15 -10.30
C ILE A 272 11.66 -11.40 -9.60
N GLN A 273 10.98 -11.22 -8.49
CA GLN A 273 10.29 -12.28 -7.75
C GLN A 273 8.81 -11.95 -7.65
N VAL A 274 7.97 -12.76 -8.25
CA VAL A 274 6.51 -12.64 -8.23
C VAL A 274 5.94 -13.85 -7.51
N GLY A 275 5.30 -13.61 -6.36
CA GLY A 275 4.68 -14.62 -5.53
C GLY A 275 5.62 -15.33 -4.56
N GLY A 276 6.95 -15.22 -4.71
CA GLY A 276 7.89 -15.85 -3.79
C GLY A 276 9.30 -15.97 -4.33
N SER A 277 10.20 -16.50 -3.52
CA SER A 277 11.56 -16.87 -3.91
C SER A 277 11.61 -18.29 -4.47
N TRP A 278 12.62 -18.57 -5.29
CA TRP A 278 12.83 -19.91 -5.85
C TRP A 278 12.89 -20.96 -4.76
N GLN A 279 11.99 -21.95 -4.80
CA GLN A 279 11.89 -23.06 -3.84
C GLN A 279 11.88 -22.60 -2.36
N ASN A 280 11.40 -21.39 -2.08
CA ASN A 280 11.45 -20.80 -0.74
C ASN A 280 12.86 -20.71 -0.16
N SER A 281 13.84 -20.43 -1.00
CA SER A 281 15.28 -20.32 -0.63
C SER A 281 15.54 -19.10 0.26
N ASP A 282 14.85 -17.99 0.03
CA ASP A 282 14.91 -16.82 0.91
C ASP A 282 13.72 -16.80 1.88
N LYS A 283 14.02 -17.02 3.17
CA LYS A 283 13.01 -17.04 4.23
C LYS A 283 12.43 -15.67 4.57
N ASN A 284 13.06 -14.60 4.09
CA ASN A 284 12.53 -13.24 4.24
C ASN A 284 11.51 -12.90 3.14
N VAL A 285 11.44 -13.68 2.08
CA VAL A 285 10.46 -13.53 1.00
C VAL A 285 9.30 -14.49 1.22
N ARG A 286 8.13 -13.94 1.45
CA ARG A 286 6.89 -14.70 1.63
C ARG A 286 6.54 -15.47 0.36
N GLN A 287 5.94 -16.65 0.53
CA GLN A 287 5.37 -17.41 -0.58
C GLN A 287 3.88 -17.08 -0.70
N ALA A 288 3.44 -16.71 -1.90
CA ALA A 288 2.02 -16.56 -2.21
C ALA A 288 1.32 -17.92 -2.29
N VAL A 289 0.04 -17.96 -1.98
CA VAL A 289 -0.78 -19.14 -2.28
C VAL A 289 -1.05 -19.18 -3.78
N ARG A 290 -1.38 -18.04 -4.38
CA ARG A 290 -1.70 -17.95 -5.80
C ARG A 290 -0.90 -16.85 -6.46
N THR A 291 -0.31 -17.17 -7.61
CA THR A 291 0.41 -16.23 -8.45
C THR A 291 -0.12 -16.32 -9.87
N THR A 292 -0.59 -15.21 -10.43
CA THR A 292 -1.05 -15.12 -11.80
C THR A 292 -0.30 -14.01 -12.52
N ILE A 293 0.28 -14.34 -13.66
CA ILE A 293 0.86 -13.40 -14.61
C ILE A 293 0.05 -13.54 -15.88
N GLY A 294 -0.78 -12.53 -16.13
CA GLY A 294 -1.73 -12.54 -17.25
C GLY A 294 -1.09 -12.16 -18.57
N SER A 295 -1.80 -12.45 -19.63
CA SER A 295 -1.42 -12.12 -21.00
C SER A 295 -1.12 -10.61 -21.16
N GLY A 296 -0.05 -10.31 -21.90
CA GLY A 296 0.43 -8.92 -22.11
C GLY A 296 1.30 -8.36 -20.98
N ALA A 297 1.53 -9.09 -19.89
CA ALA A 297 2.48 -8.70 -18.86
C ALA A 297 3.93 -8.91 -19.34
N LEU A 298 4.80 -7.93 -19.08
CA LEU A 298 6.24 -8.00 -19.38
C LEU A 298 7.05 -8.07 -18.10
N LEU A 299 7.89 -9.08 -17.96
CA LEU A 299 8.90 -9.18 -16.92
C LEU A 299 10.27 -9.14 -17.58
N ASP A 300 11.08 -8.13 -17.27
CA ASP A 300 12.38 -7.92 -17.88
C ASP A 300 13.47 -7.73 -16.82
N ALA A 301 14.41 -8.66 -16.78
CA ALA A 301 15.57 -8.62 -15.91
C ALA A 301 16.88 -8.54 -16.71
N SER A 302 16.90 -7.83 -17.82
CA SER A 302 18.04 -7.73 -18.73
C SER A 302 19.14 -6.81 -18.20
N ALA A 303 20.37 -7.06 -18.66
CA ALA A 303 21.43 -6.06 -18.58
C ALA A 303 21.27 -5.01 -19.70
N THR A 304 21.39 -3.72 -19.37
CA THR A 304 21.08 -2.64 -20.33
C THR A 304 22.23 -2.30 -21.28
N LYS A 305 23.47 -2.58 -20.91
CA LYS A 305 24.67 -2.32 -21.77
C LYS A 305 25.39 -3.60 -22.18
N LYS A 306 25.92 -4.34 -21.21
CA LYS A 306 26.62 -5.61 -21.45
C LYS A 306 26.60 -6.44 -20.16
N GLY A 307 26.78 -7.74 -20.29
CA GLY A 307 26.82 -8.67 -19.15
C GLY A 307 25.70 -9.69 -19.22
N ASN A 308 25.58 -10.46 -18.17
CA ASN A 308 24.57 -11.51 -18.08
C ASN A 308 23.19 -10.94 -17.77
N GLY A 309 22.15 -11.58 -18.28
CA GLY A 309 20.78 -11.35 -17.82
C GLY A 309 20.61 -11.67 -16.33
N GLY A 310 19.53 -11.19 -15.76
CA GLY A 310 19.18 -11.43 -14.36
C GLY A 310 18.31 -12.66 -14.17
N THR A 311 17.58 -12.67 -13.06
CA THR A 311 16.74 -13.79 -12.65
C THR A 311 15.27 -13.34 -12.54
N ILE A 312 14.37 -14.15 -13.11
CA ILE A 312 12.92 -13.98 -12.96
C ILE A 312 12.38 -15.24 -12.29
N VAL A 313 11.64 -15.04 -11.18
CA VAL A 313 10.98 -16.11 -10.44
C VAL A 313 9.48 -15.81 -10.40
N ALA A 314 8.66 -16.71 -10.91
CA ALA A 314 7.22 -16.75 -10.68
C ALA A 314 6.94 -18.01 -9.84
N TRP A 315 6.47 -17.82 -8.61
CA TRP A 315 6.39 -18.89 -7.64
C TRP A 315 5.16 -18.81 -6.75
N SER A 316 4.72 -19.95 -6.23
CA SER A 316 3.67 -20.06 -5.20
C SER A 316 4.06 -21.13 -4.19
N ASP A 317 3.41 -21.14 -3.04
CA ASP A 317 3.66 -22.13 -1.99
C ASP A 317 3.21 -23.53 -2.43
N VAL A 318 4.16 -24.32 -2.86
CA VAL A 318 3.92 -25.71 -3.32
C VAL A 318 3.48 -26.67 -2.19
N LYS A 319 3.60 -26.26 -0.93
CA LYS A 319 3.11 -27.03 0.22
C LYS A 319 1.64 -26.76 0.52
N ASN A 320 1.11 -25.65 0.01
CA ASN A 320 -0.30 -25.33 0.15
C ASN A 320 -1.11 -26.11 -0.89
N PRO A 321 -2.14 -26.89 -0.51
CA PRO A 321 -2.95 -27.67 -1.46
C PRO A 321 -3.72 -26.82 -2.49
N PHE A 322 -3.86 -25.52 -2.22
CA PHE A 322 -4.48 -24.54 -3.13
C PHE A 322 -3.43 -23.67 -3.84
N GLY A 323 -2.14 -24.01 -3.67
CA GLY A 323 -1.04 -23.27 -4.23
C GLY A 323 -0.91 -23.52 -5.74
N PHE A 324 -0.91 -22.45 -6.54
CA PHE A 324 -0.60 -22.56 -7.96
C PHE A 324 0.03 -21.28 -8.52
N THR A 325 0.83 -21.46 -9.55
CA THR A 325 1.36 -20.36 -10.39
C THR A 325 0.82 -20.54 -11.80
N LYS A 326 0.23 -19.48 -12.35
CA LYS A 326 -0.27 -19.42 -13.73
C LYS A 326 0.44 -18.29 -14.47
N VAL A 327 0.93 -18.61 -15.66
CA VAL A 327 1.51 -17.64 -16.61
C VAL A 327 0.79 -17.82 -17.93
N GLU A 328 0.22 -16.74 -18.50
CA GLU A 328 -0.57 -16.74 -19.73
C GLU A 328 0.18 -16.07 -20.88
#